data_03e95e2a686716211aeaec54743c28bb
#
_entry.id   03e95e2a686716211aeaec54743c28bb
#
_cell.length_a   1.000
_cell.length_b   1.000
_cell.length_c   1.000
_cell.angle_alpha   90.00
_cell.angle_beta   90.00
_cell.angle_gamma   90.00
#
_symmetry.space_group_name_H-M   'P 1'
#
loop_
_entity.id
_entity.type
_entity.pdbx_description
1 polymer ?
#
loop_
_entity_poly.entity_id
_entity_poly.type
_entity_poly.pdbx_seq_one_letter_code
_entity_poly.pdbx_strand_id
1 'polypeptide(L)'
;MIKIKSATQLEQMKKAGALSKMALRHVGAMVRPGVSTFELDQLAEQIIRMHGGTPAFKGYGGFPGTICASINDAVVHGIPNPDMILRDGDIISIDTGAVVDGWVGDNAWTFFVGTPTPEAKALCEVTRDCLKAAIEQAVPGNHIGDIGYAVQSLAESHGYGVLRDYVGHGIGHVMHEDPNVPNYGKKGRGVRLQAGMVIAIEPMVTMGSNHVSTGSDGWIVTTNDHLPAAHYENTVAITDYGPVILTTDAQGSWCSLQGGEM
;
A
#
# COMPACT_ATOMS: atom_id res chain seq x y z
N MET A 1 19.21 -9.03 -7.20
CA MET A 1 20.02 -9.31 -5.97
C MET A 1 19.47 -8.45 -4.84
N ILE A 2 19.17 -9.06 -3.71
CA ILE A 2 18.61 -8.35 -2.52
C ILE A 2 19.67 -7.41 -1.95
N LYS A 3 19.29 -6.16 -1.72
CA LYS A 3 20.19 -5.14 -1.17
C LYS A 3 19.95 -4.97 0.33
N ILE A 4 21.01 -5.10 1.11
CA ILE A 4 20.99 -4.89 2.56
C ILE A 4 21.36 -3.44 2.84
N LYS A 5 20.47 -2.71 3.51
CA LYS A 5 20.62 -1.30 3.84
C LYS A 5 21.33 -1.15 5.20
N SER A 6 22.28 -0.24 5.27
CA SER A 6 22.93 0.15 6.53
C SER A 6 21.98 1.01 7.40
N ALA A 7 22.30 1.17 8.68
CA ALA A 7 21.51 2.03 9.58
C ALA A 7 21.37 3.47 9.03
N THR A 8 22.43 4.04 8.46
CA THR A 8 22.38 5.37 7.83
C THR A 8 21.42 5.41 6.63
N GLN A 9 21.42 4.35 5.82
CA GLN A 9 20.50 4.25 4.67
C GLN A 9 19.06 4.08 5.11
N LEU A 10 18.78 3.35 6.19
CA LEU A 10 17.45 3.25 6.78
C LEU A 10 16.93 4.61 7.26
N GLU A 11 17.79 5.44 7.87
CA GLU A 11 17.41 6.81 8.25
C GLU A 11 17.12 7.71 7.04
N GLN A 12 17.78 7.51 5.91
CA GLN A 12 17.43 8.21 4.66
C GLN A 12 16.07 7.72 4.13
N MET A 13 15.83 6.42 4.14
CA MET A 13 14.54 5.86 3.69
C MET A 13 13.37 6.31 4.58
N LYS A 14 13.58 6.50 5.88
CA LYS A 14 12.55 7.08 6.78
C LYS A 14 12.07 8.45 6.31
N LYS A 15 12.95 9.29 5.75
CA LYS A 15 12.53 10.61 5.23
C LYS A 15 11.58 10.46 4.05
N ALA A 16 11.88 9.56 3.12
CA ALA A 16 11.01 9.27 1.98
C ALA A 16 9.69 8.64 2.43
N GLY A 17 9.73 7.68 3.34
CA GLY A 17 8.54 7.04 3.92
C GLY A 17 7.65 8.05 4.68
N ALA A 18 8.25 8.93 5.49
CA ALA A 18 7.51 9.97 6.19
C ALA A 18 6.84 10.98 5.24
N LEU A 19 7.50 11.32 4.11
CA LEU A 19 6.92 12.20 3.11
C LEU A 19 5.77 11.53 2.36
N SER A 20 5.94 10.25 1.97
CA SER A 20 4.85 9.48 1.36
C SER A 20 3.65 9.39 2.32
N LYS A 21 3.89 9.08 3.59
CA LYS A 21 2.85 9.06 4.63
C LYS A 21 2.16 10.41 4.82
N MET A 22 2.92 11.50 4.78
CA MET A 22 2.38 12.86 4.87
C MET A 22 1.44 13.14 3.70
N ALA A 23 1.84 12.82 2.47
CA ALA A 23 1.01 12.99 1.28
C ALA A 23 -0.28 12.18 1.40
N LEU A 24 -0.17 10.89 1.71
CA LEU A 24 -1.31 9.99 1.89
C LEU A 24 -2.30 10.50 2.95
N ARG A 25 -1.80 11.02 4.06
CA ARG A 25 -2.64 11.59 5.14
C ARG A 25 -3.42 12.82 4.69
N HIS A 26 -2.77 13.75 3.96
CA HIS A 26 -3.44 14.94 3.45
C HIS A 26 -4.49 14.58 2.41
N VAL A 27 -4.17 13.64 1.50
CA VAL A 27 -5.10 13.13 0.51
C VAL A 27 -6.29 12.44 1.19
N GLY A 28 -6.04 11.58 2.17
CA GLY A 28 -7.08 10.90 2.94
C GLY A 28 -8.04 11.87 3.65
N ALA A 29 -7.51 12.99 4.19
CA ALA A 29 -8.34 14.02 4.81
C ALA A 29 -9.25 14.77 3.80
N MET A 30 -8.93 14.72 2.51
CA MET A 30 -9.73 15.32 1.44
C MET A 30 -10.79 14.34 0.88
N VAL A 31 -10.69 13.05 1.18
CA VAL A 31 -11.63 12.02 0.69
C VAL A 31 -13.04 12.28 1.23
N ARG A 32 -13.96 12.63 0.34
CA ARG A 32 -15.38 12.82 0.64
C ARG A 32 -16.19 12.78 -0.67
N PRO A 33 -17.52 12.60 -0.60
CA PRO A 33 -18.36 12.67 -1.80
C PRO A 33 -18.18 14.01 -2.53
N GLY A 34 -18.16 13.95 -3.88
CA GLY A 34 -18.03 15.10 -4.76
C GLY A 34 -16.59 15.49 -5.14
N VAL A 35 -15.57 14.89 -4.53
CA VAL A 35 -14.16 15.11 -4.91
C VAL A 35 -13.81 14.15 -6.06
N SER A 36 -13.04 14.63 -7.03
CA SER A 36 -12.49 13.79 -8.10
C SER A 36 -11.18 13.14 -7.69
N THR A 37 -10.85 11.98 -8.27
CA THR A 37 -9.57 11.33 -8.06
C THR A 37 -8.39 12.17 -8.57
N PHE A 38 -8.63 13.04 -9.58
CA PHE A 38 -7.65 13.98 -10.07
C PHE A 38 -7.30 15.08 -9.05
N GLU A 39 -8.28 15.61 -8.31
CA GLU A 39 -8.02 16.58 -7.23
C GLU A 39 -7.18 15.98 -6.12
N LEU A 40 -7.39 14.70 -5.80
CA LEU A 40 -6.57 13.94 -4.84
C LEU A 40 -5.11 13.79 -5.34
N ASP A 41 -4.94 13.48 -6.63
CA ASP A 41 -3.64 13.37 -7.27
C ASP A 41 -2.85 14.68 -7.24
N GLN A 42 -3.50 15.79 -7.58
CA GLN A 42 -2.90 17.12 -7.54
C GLN A 42 -2.46 17.52 -6.14
N LEU A 43 -3.28 17.21 -5.12
CA LEU A 43 -2.91 17.48 -3.73
C LEU A 43 -1.69 16.66 -3.33
N ALA A 44 -1.61 15.37 -3.68
CA ALA A 44 -0.45 14.53 -3.40
C ALA A 44 0.82 15.10 -4.03
N GLU A 45 0.77 15.48 -5.32
CA GLU A 45 1.90 16.08 -6.01
C GLU A 45 2.36 17.38 -5.35
N GLN A 46 1.41 18.24 -4.99
CA GLN A 46 1.71 19.49 -4.30
C GLN A 46 2.43 19.25 -2.97
N ILE A 47 1.92 18.35 -2.12
CA ILE A 47 2.52 18.04 -0.82
C ILE A 47 3.93 17.48 -0.99
N ILE A 48 4.11 16.50 -1.88
CA ILE A 48 5.42 15.86 -2.10
C ILE A 48 6.44 16.90 -2.55
N ARG A 49 6.09 17.77 -3.54
CA ARG A 49 7.01 18.79 -4.07
C ARG A 49 7.30 19.91 -3.08
N MET A 50 6.30 20.37 -2.33
CA MET A 50 6.49 21.41 -1.30
C MET A 50 7.45 20.99 -0.20
N HIS A 51 7.57 19.69 0.07
CA HIS A 51 8.48 19.15 1.07
C HIS A 51 9.79 18.59 0.49
N GLY A 52 10.12 18.99 -0.74
CA GLY A 52 11.43 18.72 -1.37
C GLY A 52 11.58 17.32 -1.96
N GLY A 53 10.50 16.55 -2.06
CA GLY A 53 10.49 15.24 -2.72
C GLY A 53 10.04 15.32 -4.17
N THR A 54 10.04 14.16 -4.83
CA THR A 54 9.43 13.95 -6.14
C THR A 54 8.45 12.78 -6.08
N PRO A 55 7.29 12.84 -6.79
CA PRO A 55 6.39 11.69 -6.90
C PRO A 55 7.12 10.48 -7.48
N ALA A 56 6.95 9.33 -6.85
CA ALA A 56 7.66 8.13 -7.26
C ALA A 56 6.97 7.40 -8.42
N PHE A 57 5.65 7.51 -8.54
CA PHE A 57 4.87 6.81 -9.58
C PHE A 57 4.79 7.58 -10.89
N LYS A 58 4.75 8.92 -10.84
CA LYS A 58 4.57 9.75 -12.04
C LYS A 58 5.70 9.56 -13.03
N GLY A 59 5.38 8.93 -14.17
CA GLY A 59 6.35 8.58 -15.22
C GLY A 59 7.02 7.20 -15.02
N TYR A 60 6.84 6.53 -13.89
CA TYR A 60 7.37 5.20 -13.67
C TYR A 60 6.64 4.19 -14.57
N GLY A 61 7.37 3.49 -15.43
CA GLY A 61 6.78 2.60 -16.42
C GLY A 61 5.77 3.27 -17.37
N GLY A 62 5.69 4.61 -17.39
CA GLY A 62 4.72 5.38 -18.16
C GLY A 62 3.43 5.71 -17.41
N PHE A 63 3.32 5.39 -16.12
CA PHE A 63 2.14 5.75 -15.30
C PHE A 63 1.98 7.28 -15.22
N PRO A 64 0.78 7.83 -15.50
CA PRO A 64 0.62 9.28 -15.64
C PRO A 64 0.38 10.03 -14.32
N GLY A 65 -0.07 9.33 -13.26
CA GLY A 65 -0.48 9.91 -11.98
C GLY A 65 0.63 10.00 -10.95
N THR A 66 0.43 10.83 -9.96
CA THR A 66 1.25 10.91 -8.73
C THR A 66 0.87 9.81 -7.75
N ILE A 67 -0.41 9.46 -7.71
CA ILE A 67 -1.00 8.40 -6.89
C ILE A 67 -1.70 7.37 -7.77
N CYS A 68 -1.90 6.14 -7.25
CA CYS A 68 -2.96 5.28 -7.75
C CYS A 68 -4.23 5.55 -6.93
N ALA A 69 -5.37 5.67 -7.62
CA ALA A 69 -6.67 5.97 -7.02
C ALA A 69 -7.69 4.91 -7.47
N SER A 70 -7.86 3.87 -6.68
CA SER A 70 -8.59 2.65 -7.05
C SER A 70 -9.89 2.56 -6.25
N ILE A 71 -11.05 2.70 -6.93
CA ILE A 71 -12.36 2.78 -6.30
C ILE A 71 -13.06 1.42 -6.37
N ASN A 72 -13.64 0.97 -5.27
CA ASN A 72 -14.49 -0.23 -5.12
C ASN A 72 -13.85 -1.51 -5.66
N ASP A 73 -14.24 -1.97 -6.85
CA ASP A 73 -13.74 -3.18 -7.50
C ASP A 73 -12.38 -2.99 -8.20
N ALA A 74 -11.90 -1.76 -8.32
CA ALA A 74 -10.52 -1.48 -8.69
C ALA A 74 -9.60 -1.83 -7.52
N VAL A 75 -8.70 -2.79 -7.73
CA VAL A 75 -7.78 -3.29 -6.69
C VAL A 75 -6.58 -2.35 -6.57
N VAL A 76 -5.90 -2.09 -7.70
CA VAL A 76 -4.69 -1.26 -7.80
C VAL A 76 -4.63 -0.52 -9.14
N HIS A 77 -3.70 0.40 -9.25
CA HIS A 77 -3.28 1.12 -10.46
C HIS A 77 -4.38 1.95 -11.13
N GLY A 78 -5.43 2.36 -10.39
CA GLY A 78 -6.42 3.30 -10.90
C GLY A 78 -5.78 4.63 -11.27
N ILE A 79 -5.91 5.06 -12.54
CA ILE A 79 -5.38 6.34 -13.02
C ILE A 79 -6.29 7.47 -12.51
N PRO A 80 -5.75 8.50 -11.83
CA PRO A 80 -6.52 9.67 -11.42
C PRO A 80 -7.18 10.38 -12.61
N ASN A 81 -8.48 10.69 -12.48
CA ASN A 81 -9.29 11.24 -13.57
C ASN A 81 -10.23 12.32 -13.03
N PRO A 82 -10.37 13.49 -13.70
CA PRO A 82 -11.29 14.56 -13.29
C PRO A 82 -12.78 14.15 -13.35
N ASP A 83 -13.14 13.20 -14.21
CA ASP A 83 -14.51 12.71 -14.34
C ASP A 83 -14.86 11.59 -13.34
N MET A 84 -13.86 11.04 -12.64
CA MET A 84 -14.05 10.03 -11.62
C MET A 84 -14.31 10.68 -10.27
N ILE A 85 -15.60 10.93 -10.00
CA ILE A 85 -16.09 11.64 -8.80
C ILE A 85 -16.49 10.63 -7.73
N LEU A 86 -15.94 10.79 -6.52
CA LEU A 86 -16.25 9.96 -5.35
C LEU A 86 -17.71 10.14 -4.92
N ARG A 87 -18.36 9.04 -4.55
CA ARG A 87 -19.77 8.98 -4.12
C ARG A 87 -19.87 8.46 -2.69
N ASP A 88 -20.91 8.85 -1.99
CA ASP A 88 -21.20 8.30 -0.66
C ASP A 88 -21.36 6.78 -0.72
N GLY A 89 -20.67 6.07 0.17
CA GLY A 89 -20.64 4.61 0.20
C GLY A 89 -19.45 3.96 -0.54
N ASP A 90 -18.73 4.70 -1.40
CA ASP A 90 -17.53 4.18 -2.03
C ASP A 90 -16.42 3.87 -0.98
N ILE A 91 -15.55 2.93 -1.31
CA ILE A 91 -14.23 2.82 -0.72
C ILE A 91 -13.19 3.15 -1.79
N ILE A 92 -12.10 3.81 -1.42
CA ILE A 92 -11.02 4.15 -2.34
C ILE A 92 -9.67 3.77 -1.75
N SER A 93 -8.94 2.92 -2.45
CA SER A 93 -7.54 2.63 -2.15
C SER A 93 -6.66 3.68 -2.82
N ILE A 94 -5.95 4.44 -2.01
CA ILE A 94 -4.98 5.44 -2.44
C ILE A 94 -3.61 4.91 -2.12
N ASP A 95 -2.79 4.80 -3.15
CA ASP A 95 -1.41 4.37 -3.07
C ASP A 95 -0.52 5.52 -3.51
N THR A 96 0.54 5.80 -2.75
CA THR A 96 1.43 6.95 -2.97
C THR A 96 2.87 6.63 -2.63
N GLY A 97 3.76 7.01 -3.53
CA GLY A 97 5.20 6.93 -3.35
C GLY A 97 5.89 8.28 -3.43
N ALA A 98 6.90 8.48 -2.60
CA ALA A 98 7.74 9.67 -2.63
C ALA A 98 9.22 9.32 -2.71
N VAL A 99 9.98 10.13 -3.45
CA VAL A 99 11.43 10.04 -3.52
C VAL A 99 12.06 11.24 -2.81
N VAL A 100 12.96 10.96 -1.86
CA VAL A 100 13.76 11.97 -1.14
C VAL A 100 15.23 11.54 -1.16
N ASP A 101 16.11 12.41 -1.61
CA ASP A 101 17.56 12.15 -1.72
C ASP A 101 17.87 10.82 -2.46
N GLY A 102 17.05 10.47 -3.46
CA GLY A 102 17.19 9.26 -4.25
C GLY A 102 16.70 7.97 -3.57
N TRP A 103 16.07 8.05 -2.41
CA TRP A 103 15.43 6.93 -1.71
C TRP A 103 13.91 6.98 -1.88
N VAL A 104 13.29 5.82 -2.00
CA VAL A 104 11.85 5.66 -2.21
C VAL A 104 11.18 5.24 -0.90
N GLY A 105 10.03 5.85 -0.61
CA GLY A 105 9.07 5.38 0.39
C GLY A 105 7.72 5.18 -0.27
N ASP A 106 7.05 4.10 0.06
CA ASP A 106 5.82 3.62 -0.56
C ASP A 106 4.79 3.20 0.47
N ASN A 107 3.53 3.62 0.31
CA ASN A 107 2.45 3.19 1.18
C ASN A 107 1.07 3.42 0.60
N ALA A 108 0.14 2.53 0.93
CA ALA A 108 -1.25 2.61 0.53
C ALA A 108 -2.22 2.49 1.70
N TRP A 109 -3.41 3.05 1.51
CA TRP A 109 -4.51 2.96 2.47
C TRP A 109 -5.87 3.05 1.77
N THR A 110 -6.81 2.22 2.22
CA THR A 110 -8.20 2.29 1.76
C THR A 110 -9.01 3.20 2.68
N PHE A 111 -9.63 4.22 2.10
CA PHE A 111 -10.44 5.21 2.78
C PHE A 111 -11.94 5.00 2.49
N PHE A 112 -12.78 5.38 3.44
CA PHE A 112 -14.23 5.43 3.25
C PHE A 112 -14.65 6.78 2.69
N VAL A 113 -15.54 6.76 1.71
CA VAL A 113 -16.16 7.95 1.16
C VAL A 113 -17.56 8.10 1.77
N GLY A 114 -17.69 8.99 2.75
CA GLY A 114 -18.93 9.09 3.52
C GLY A 114 -19.19 7.86 4.39
N THR A 115 -20.33 7.20 4.21
CA THR A 115 -20.78 6.05 5.02
C THR A 115 -20.62 4.75 4.24
N PRO A 116 -19.60 3.91 4.54
CA PRO A 116 -19.41 2.62 3.87
C PRO A 116 -20.50 1.63 4.25
N THR A 117 -20.73 0.62 3.40
CA THR A 117 -21.54 -0.53 3.79
C THR A 117 -20.85 -1.34 4.89
N PRO A 118 -21.60 -2.09 5.71
CA PRO A 118 -20.99 -2.97 6.73
C PRO A 118 -20.00 -3.97 6.14
N GLU A 119 -20.28 -4.50 4.95
CA GLU A 119 -19.43 -5.47 4.24
C GLU A 119 -18.11 -4.81 3.79
N ALA A 120 -18.19 -3.60 3.20
CA ALA A 120 -17.00 -2.85 2.79
C ALA A 120 -16.14 -2.47 4.00
N LYS A 121 -16.78 -2.07 5.11
CA LYS A 121 -16.08 -1.79 6.36
C LYS A 121 -15.35 -3.03 6.88
N ALA A 122 -16.03 -4.19 6.94
CA ALA A 122 -15.43 -5.44 7.39
C ALA A 122 -14.25 -5.88 6.51
N LEU A 123 -14.37 -5.75 5.18
CA LEU A 123 -13.26 -6.00 4.24
C LEU A 123 -12.03 -5.15 4.57
N CYS A 124 -12.22 -3.84 4.75
CA CYS A 124 -11.14 -2.91 5.06
C CYS A 124 -10.48 -3.22 6.41
N GLU A 125 -11.27 -3.55 7.44
CA GLU A 125 -10.76 -3.92 8.76
C GLU A 125 -9.91 -5.19 8.68
N VAL A 126 -10.40 -6.23 8.02
CA VAL A 126 -9.65 -7.49 7.84
C VAL A 126 -8.38 -7.27 7.02
N THR A 127 -8.44 -6.47 5.94
CA THR A 127 -7.24 -6.19 5.12
C THR A 127 -6.17 -5.44 5.91
N ARG A 128 -6.56 -4.46 6.73
CA ARG A 128 -5.66 -3.77 7.65
C ARG A 128 -5.05 -4.73 8.68
N ASP A 129 -5.85 -5.64 9.23
CA ASP A 129 -5.36 -6.64 10.19
C ASP A 129 -4.43 -7.67 9.51
N CYS A 130 -4.64 -7.97 8.23
CA CYS A 130 -3.70 -8.73 7.40
C CYS A 130 -2.35 -8.05 7.29
N LEU A 131 -2.33 -6.71 7.04
CA LEU A 131 -1.09 -5.94 7.01
C LEU A 131 -0.35 -6.01 8.35
N LYS A 132 -1.07 -5.83 9.46
CA LYS A 132 -0.48 -5.94 10.80
C LYS A 132 0.12 -7.32 11.05
N ALA A 133 -0.64 -8.38 10.79
CA ALA A 133 -0.18 -9.77 10.95
C ALA A 133 1.05 -10.09 10.07
N ALA A 134 1.09 -9.54 8.86
CA ALA A 134 2.22 -9.66 7.94
C ALA A 134 3.48 -8.96 8.46
N ILE A 135 3.35 -7.72 8.95
CA ILE A 135 4.46 -6.94 9.51
C ILE A 135 5.07 -7.66 10.72
N GLU A 136 4.26 -8.27 11.57
CA GLU A 136 4.74 -9.06 12.72
C GLU A 136 5.63 -10.24 12.31
N GLN A 137 5.48 -10.76 11.07
CA GLN A 137 6.34 -11.81 10.53
C GLN A 137 7.65 -11.29 9.91
N ALA A 138 7.79 -9.98 9.71
CA ALA A 138 8.97 -9.37 9.07
C ALA A 138 10.16 -9.28 10.05
N VAL A 139 10.60 -10.42 10.58
CA VAL A 139 11.70 -10.52 11.54
C VAL A 139 12.84 -11.36 10.97
N PRO A 140 14.11 -11.11 11.40
CA PRO A 140 15.25 -11.91 10.96
C PRO A 140 15.04 -13.40 11.25
N GLY A 141 15.35 -14.24 10.26
CA GLY A 141 15.22 -15.70 10.39
C GLY A 141 13.91 -16.27 9.83
N ASN A 142 12.83 -15.52 9.83
CA ASN A 142 11.60 -15.86 9.10
C ASN A 142 11.86 -15.82 7.58
N HIS A 143 10.86 -16.19 6.80
CA HIS A 143 10.91 -16.23 5.34
C HIS A 143 9.77 -15.38 4.74
N ILE A 144 9.92 -14.97 3.51
CA ILE A 144 8.85 -14.27 2.76
C ILE A 144 7.53 -15.06 2.80
N GLY A 145 7.59 -16.39 2.76
CA GLY A 145 6.40 -17.24 2.85
C GLY A 145 5.68 -17.19 4.21
N ASP A 146 6.34 -16.75 5.28
CA ASP A 146 5.70 -16.54 6.59
C ASP A 146 4.82 -15.28 6.55
N ILE A 147 5.30 -14.21 5.88
CA ILE A 147 4.54 -12.98 5.62
C ILE A 147 3.28 -13.30 4.82
N GLY A 148 3.45 -13.93 3.65
CA GLY A 148 2.33 -14.27 2.78
C GLY A 148 1.33 -15.25 3.42
N TYR A 149 1.82 -16.21 4.21
CA TYR A 149 0.96 -17.13 4.96
C TYR A 149 0.10 -16.38 5.98
N ALA A 150 0.65 -15.40 6.69
CA ALA A 150 -0.09 -14.60 7.67
C ALA A 150 -1.24 -13.83 7.01
N VAL A 151 -0.99 -13.17 5.86
CA VAL A 151 -2.03 -12.50 5.07
C VAL A 151 -3.10 -13.50 4.62
N GLN A 152 -2.68 -14.54 3.91
CA GLN A 152 -3.58 -15.51 3.31
C GLN A 152 -4.48 -16.19 4.35
N SER A 153 -3.89 -16.67 5.43
CA SER A 153 -4.63 -17.39 6.47
C SER A 153 -5.70 -16.53 7.13
N LEU A 154 -5.39 -15.24 7.37
CA LEU A 154 -6.34 -14.34 7.99
C LEU A 154 -7.46 -13.95 7.02
N ALA A 155 -7.15 -13.53 5.81
CA ALA A 155 -8.14 -13.15 4.81
C ALA A 155 -9.10 -14.32 4.47
N GLU A 156 -8.53 -15.51 4.18
CA GLU A 156 -9.32 -16.70 3.82
C GLU A 156 -10.19 -17.20 5.00
N SER A 157 -9.75 -16.99 6.26
CA SER A 157 -10.59 -17.34 7.44
C SER A 157 -11.85 -16.49 7.56
N HIS A 158 -11.88 -15.32 6.91
CA HIS A 158 -13.05 -14.44 6.82
C HIS A 158 -13.82 -14.62 5.49
N GLY A 159 -13.42 -15.60 4.66
CA GLY A 159 -14.05 -15.88 3.37
C GLY A 159 -13.65 -14.93 2.24
N TYR A 160 -12.58 -14.15 2.41
CA TYR A 160 -12.07 -13.22 1.41
C TYR A 160 -11.01 -13.82 0.50
N GLY A 161 -10.93 -13.31 -0.73
CA GLY A 161 -9.88 -13.66 -1.69
C GLY A 161 -8.60 -12.86 -1.44
N VAL A 162 -7.46 -13.47 -1.76
CA VAL A 162 -6.14 -12.80 -1.71
C VAL A 162 -5.56 -12.73 -3.11
N LEU A 163 -5.19 -11.53 -3.53
CA LEU A 163 -4.62 -11.31 -4.86
C LEU A 163 -3.31 -12.09 -5.04
N ARG A 164 -3.12 -12.67 -6.26
CA ARG A 164 -1.95 -13.51 -6.55
C ARG A 164 -1.06 -12.95 -7.64
N ASP A 165 -1.63 -12.15 -8.54
CA ASP A 165 -0.93 -11.61 -9.72
C ASP A 165 -0.11 -10.37 -9.40
N TYR A 166 -0.44 -9.68 -8.31
CA TYR A 166 0.26 -8.51 -7.79
C TYR A 166 0.75 -8.81 -6.38
N VAL A 167 1.97 -8.35 -6.07
CA VAL A 167 2.68 -8.73 -4.86
C VAL A 167 3.54 -7.58 -4.36
N GLY A 168 3.82 -7.55 -3.08
CA GLY A 168 4.79 -6.64 -2.50
C GLY A 168 6.21 -6.89 -3.00
N HIS A 169 7.12 -6.02 -2.66
CA HIS A 169 8.46 -6.00 -3.25
C HIS A 169 9.53 -5.47 -2.29
N GLY A 170 10.79 -5.74 -2.60
CA GLY A 170 11.89 -4.99 -2.02
C GLY A 170 11.87 -3.54 -2.51
N ILE A 171 12.37 -2.60 -1.72
CA ILE A 171 12.37 -1.18 -2.04
C ILE A 171 13.65 -0.51 -1.56
N GLY A 172 14.07 0.56 -2.26
CA GLY A 172 15.28 1.28 -1.90
C GLY A 172 15.53 2.50 -2.77
N HIS A 173 16.56 2.47 -3.60
CA HIS A 173 16.78 3.48 -4.64
C HIS A 173 15.90 3.29 -5.87
N VAL A 174 15.34 2.10 -6.01
CA VAL A 174 14.39 1.76 -7.07
C VAL A 174 13.09 1.34 -6.39
N MET A 175 11.97 1.69 -7.01
CA MET A 175 10.63 1.37 -6.52
C MET A 175 10.49 -0.14 -6.28
N HIS A 176 10.77 -0.95 -7.28
CA HIS A 176 10.68 -2.39 -7.20
C HIS A 176 12.08 -3.01 -7.20
N GLU A 177 12.49 -3.54 -6.05
CA GLU A 177 13.72 -4.34 -5.88
C GLU A 177 13.34 -5.79 -5.51
N ASP A 178 14.31 -6.70 -5.57
CA ASP A 178 14.17 -8.02 -4.93
C ASP A 178 14.06 -7.90 -3.39
N PRO A 179 13.34 -8.81 -2.72
CA PRO A 179 12.54 -9.90 -3.28
C PRO A 179 11.09 -9.51 -3.55
N ASN A 180 10.36 -10.32 -4.34
CA ASN A 180 8.90 -10.27 -4.31
C ASN A 180 8.37 -10.70 -2.94
N VAL A 181 7.26 -10.07 -2.50
CA VAL A 181 6.60 -10.32 -1.21
C VAL A 181 5.12 -10.69 -1.45
N PRO A 182 4.84 -11.94 -1.86
CA PRO A 182 3.47 -12.36 -2.12
C PRO A 182 2.58 -12.31 -0.87
N ASN A 183 1.29 -12.02 -1.10
CA ASN A 183 0.25 -12.05 -0.06
C ASN A 183 -0.26 -13.47 0.25
N TYR A 184 0.40 -14.47 -0.26
CA TYR A 184 0.13 -15.90 -0.04
C TYR A 184 1.44 -16.66 0.10
N GLY A 185 1.39 -17.84 0.73
CA GLY A 185 2.61 -18.61 0.87
C GLY A 185 2.51 -19.79 1.83
N LYS A 186 3.67 -20.36 2.11
CA LYS A 186 3.83 -21.45 3.07
C LYS A 186 4.89 -21.07 4.10
N LYS A 187 4.62 -21.35 5.38
CA LYS A 187 5.56 -21.09 6.47
C LYS A 187 6.94 -21.71 6.21
N GLY A 188 7.98 -20.93 6.48
CA GLY A 188 9.38 -21.35 6.34
C GLY A 188 9.83 -21.52 4.88
N ARG A 189 9.15 -20.91 3.90
CA ARG A 189 9.50 -21.01 2.47
C ARG A 189 9.84 -19.65 1.87
N GLY A 190 10.59 -19.70 0.78
CA GLY A 190 11.05 -18.50 0.06
C GLY A 190 12.32 -17.91 0.64
N VAL A 191 12.57 -16.65 0.32
CA VAL A 191 13.75 -15.91 0.77
C VAL A 191 13.74 -15.76 2.28
N ARG A 192 14.87 -16.07 2.92
CA ARG A 192 15.07 -15.87 4.36
C ARG A 192 15.28 -14.38 4.64
N LEU A 193 14.55 -13.86 5.60
CA LEU A 193 14.61 -12.46 6.01
C LEU A 193 15.89 -12.20 6.84
N GLN A 194 16.52 -11.06 6.56
CA GLN A 194 17.76 -10.64 7.22
C GLN A 194 17.64 -9.16 7.61
N ALA A 195 18.29 -8.78 8.69
CA ALA A 195 18.39 -7.39 9.11
C ALA A 195 19.01 -6.53 7.97
N GLY A 196 18.46 -5.34 7.76
CA GLY A 196 18.83 -4.44 6.67
C GLY A 196 18.03 -4.63 5.37
N MET A 197 17.21 -5.68 5.23
CA MET A 197 16.22 -5.74 4.16
C MET A 197 15.15 -4.68 4.39
N VAL A 198 14.67 -4.07 3.30
CA VAL A 198 13.51 -3.18 3.31
C VAL A 198 12.55 -3.66 2.23
N ILE A 199 11.30 -3.85 2.61
CA ILE A 199 10.25 -4.41 1.76
C ILE A 199 8.95 -3.61 1.88
N ALA A 200 8.21 -3.51 0.79
CA ALA A 200 6.81 -3.13 0.79
C ALA A 200 5.97 -4.37 1.13
N ILE A 201 5.16 -4.27 2.16
CA ILE A 201 4.18 -5.28 2.55
C ILE A 201 2.81 -4.70 2.26
N GLU A 202 2.11 -5.27 1.29
CA GLU A 202 0.94 -4.67 0.66
C GLU A 202 -0.19 -5.69 0.42
N PRO A 203 -0.90 -6.14 1.48
CA PRO A 203 -2.08 -6.98 1.29
C PRO A 203 -3.12 -6.33 0.38
N MET A 204 -3.48 -7.04 -0.67
CA MET A 204 -4.61 -6.76 -1.55
C MET A 204 -5.62 -7.88 -1.38
N VAL A 205 -6.76 -7.54 -0.78
CA VAL A 205 -7.81 -8.50 -0.39
C VAL A 205 -9.10 -8.15 -1.13
N THR A 206 -9.73 -9.17 -1.71
CA THR A 206 -10.98 -9.04 -2.48
C THR A 206 -12.15 -9.61 -1.68
N MET A 207 -13.30 -8.97 -1.77
CA MET A 207 -14.52 -9.44 -1.09
C MET A 207 -15.00 -10.81 -1.62
N GLY A 208 -14.68 -11.12 -2.87
CA GLY A 208 -15.06 -12.37 -3.54
C GLY A 208 -13.88 -13.11 -4.12
N SER A 209 -13.92 -13.35 -5.43
CA SER A 209 -12.87 -14.05 -6.16
C SER A 209 -11.56 -13.25 -6.22
N ASN A 210 -10.45 -13.94 -6.17
CA ASN A 210 -9.10 -13.35 -6.35
C ASN A 210 -8.69 -13.20 -7.82
N HIS A 211 -9.58 -13.48 -8.78
CA HIS A 211 -9.31 -13.30 -10.19
C HIS A 211 -9.53 -11.85 -10.61
N VAL A 212 -8.57 -11.30 -11.34
CA VAL A 212 -8.56 -9.90 -11.77
C VAL A 212 -8.30 -9.78 -13.26
N SER A 213 -8.61 -8.63 -13.82
CA SER A 213 -8.29 -8.27 -15.20
C SER A 213 -7.72 -6.87 -15.27
N THR A 214 -6.79 -6.66 -16.19
CA THR A 214 -6.27 -5.32 -16.50
C THR A 214 -7.18 -4.62 -17.50
N GLY A 215 -7.52 -3.37 -17.23
CA GLY A 215 -8.35 -2.53 -18.07
C GLY A 215 -7.71 -2.17 -19.42
N SER A 216 -8.51 -1.59 -20.30
CA SER A 216 -8.05 -1.19 -21.65
C SER A 216 -7.03 -0.03 -21.63
N ASP A 217 -6.90 0.67 -20.52
CA ASP A 217 -5.87 1.69 -20.29
C ASP A 217 -4.48 1.09 -20.03
N GLY A 218 -4.39 -0.24 -19.86
CA GLY A 218 -3.18 -0.98 -19.58
C GLY A 218 -2.71 -0.89 -18.12
N TRP A 219 -3.48 -0.24 -17.23
CA TRP A 219 -3.09 0.01 -15.84
C TRP A 219 -4.08 -0.52 -14.82
N ILE A 220 -5.32 0.01 -14.83
CA ILE A 220 -6.31 -0.32 -13.80
C ILE A 220 -6.53 -1.84 -13.72
N VAL A 221 -6.48 -2.37 -12.51
CA VAL A 221 -6.73 -3.78 -12.22
C VAL A 221 -8.03 -3.91 -11.45
N THR A 222 -8.99 -4.63 -12.01
CA THR A 222 -10.32 -4.80 -11.41
C THR A 222 -10.61 -6.27 -11.10
N THR A 223 -11.43 -6.51 -10.07
CA THR A 223 -11.94 -7.85 -9.78
C THR A 223 -12.89 -8.31 -10.89
N ASN A 224 -12.80 -9.60 -11.27
CA ASN A 224 -13.64 -10.15 -12.35
C ASN A 224 -15.11 -10.30 -11.96
N ASP A 225 -15.39 -10.36 -10.66
CA ASP A 225 -16.75 -10.45 -10.11
C ASP A 225 -17.35 -9.08 -9.74
N HIS A 226 -16.59 -8.00 -9.96
CA HIS A 226 -16.97 -6.63 -9.63
C HIS A 226 -17.32 -6.40 -8.15
N LEU A 227 -16.84 -7.28 -7.25
CA LEU A 227 -16.94 -7.05 -5.83
C LEU A 227 -15.77 -6.19 -5.32
N PRO A 228 -15.97 -5.42 -4.24
CA PRO A 228 -14.94 -4.53 -3.71
C PRO A 228 -13.64 -5.23 -3.33
N ALA A 229 -12.56 -4.48 -3.45
CA ALA A 229 -11.23 -4.86 -2.96
C ALA A 229 -10.66 -3.76 -2.05
N ALA A 230 -9.77 -4.14 -1.14
CA ALA A 230 -9.06 -3.20 -0.27
C ALA A 230 -7.55 -3.44 -0.37
N HIS A 231 -6.78 -2.36 -0.29
CA HIS A 231 -5.33 -2.36 -0.35
C HIS A 231 -4.76 -1.52 0.81
N TYR A 232 -3.89 -2.12 1.58
CA TYR A 232 -3.15 -1.46 2.67
C TYR A 232 -1.69 -1.81 2.56
N GLU A 233 -0.81 -0.82 2.78
CA GLU A 233 0.61 -1.01 2.58
C GLU A 233 1.46 -0.18 3.51
N ASN A 234 2.63 -0.72 3.87
CA ASN A 234 3.72 0.03 4.47
C ASN A 234 5.08 -0.45 3.94
N THR A 235 6.02 0.50 3.81
CA THR A 235 7.45 0.20 3.70
C THR A 235 7.99 -0.19 5.08
N VAL A 236 8.56 -1.39 5.18
CA VAL A 236 9.01 -2.00 6.42
C VAL A 236 10.49 -2.38 6.33
N ALA A 237 11.29 -1.90 7.27
CA ALA A 237 12.66 -2.33 7.46
C ALA A 237 12.72 -3.52 8.43
N ILE A 238 13.46 -4.55 8.08
CA ILE A 238 13.77 -5.67 8.97
C ILE A 238 15.01 -5.31 9.77
N THR A 239 14.93 -5.29 11.10
CA THR A 239 16.05 -4.98 11.98
C THR A 239 16.30 -6.11 12.97
N ASP A 240 17.46 -6.12 13.62
CA ASP A 240 17.78 -7.10 14.67
C ASP A 240 16.82 -7.04 15.88
N TYR A 241 16.09 -5.93 16.01
CA TYR A 241 15.13 -5.70 17.10
C TYR A 241 13.66 -5.92 16.65
N GLY A 242 13.44 -6.38 15.41
CA GLY A 242 12.13 -6.59 14.81
C GLY A 242 11.83 -5.64 13.63
N PRO A 243 10.60 -5.66 13.11
CA PRO A 243 10.19 -4.80 12.01
C PRO A 243 10.09 -3.33 12.45
N VAL A 244 10.56 -2.44 11.59
CA VAL A 244 10.42 -0.99 11.74
C VAL A 244 9.68 -0.44 10.54
N ILE A 245 8.51 0.13 10.76
CA ILE A 245 7.72 0.78 9.71
C ILE A 245 8.37 2.12 9.40
N LEU A 246 8.73 2.35 8.13
CA LEU A 246 9.37 3.60 7.67
C LEU A 246 8.33 4.63 7.23
N THR A 247 7.12 4.21 6.88
CA THR A 247 5.99 5.04 6.47
C THR A 247 5.11 5.41 7.65
N THR A 248 5.68 6.21 8.58
CA THR A 248 5.01 6.70 9.77
C THR A 248 4.85 8.23 9.73
N ASP A 249 3.87 8.76 10.46
CA ASP A 249 3.77 10.20 10.69
C ASP A 249 4.80 10.68 11.75
N ALA A 250 4.79 11.98 12.04
CA ALA A 250 5.71 12.58 13.02
C ALA A 250 5.53 12.06 14.47
N GLN A 251 4.39 11.44 14.77
CA GLN A 251 4.09 10.80 16.05
C GLN A 251 4.46 9.31 16.05
N GLY A 252 4.99 8.78 14.94
CA GLY A 252 5.33 7.37 14.77
C GLY A 252 4.12 6.48 14.46
N SER A 253 2.96 7.07 14.16
CA SER A 253 1.77 6.29 13.80
C SER A 253 1.74 5.94 12.33
N TRP A 254 1.42 4.69 12.02
CA TRP A 254 1.26 4.18 10.66
C TRP A 254 -0.21 3.92 10.29
N CYS A 255 -1.13 3.89 11.28
CA CYS A 255 -2.52 3.48 11.07
C CYS A 255 -3.56 4.59 11.30
N SER A 256 -3.19 5.76 11.80
CA SER A 256 -4.12 6.86 12.06
C SER A 256 -4.28 7.74 10.81
N LEU A 257 -5.17 7.35 9.89
CA LEU A 257 -5.42 8.11 8.65
C LEU A 257 -6.84 8.68 8.53
N GLN A 258 -7.78 8.21 9.32
CA GLN A 258 -9.11 8.84 9.43
C GLN A 258 -9.30 9.38 10.84
N GLY A 259 -9.78 10.61 10.94
CA GLY A 259 -10.17 11.26 12.21
C GLY A 259 -11.41 10.58 12.82
N GLY A 260 -11.19 9.43 13.37
CA GLY A 260 -12.12 8.63 14.12
C GLY A 260 -11.27 7.80 15.07
N GLU A 261 -11.31 8.15 16.33
CA GLU A 261 -10.75 7.35 17.41
C GLU A 261 -11.26 5.91 17.30
N MET A 262 -10.32 4.97 17.48
CA MET A 262 -10.72 3.61 17.83
C MET A 262 -11.17 3.56 19.28
#